data_efcb59e95792f2bcf8d198b7d158d48b
#
_entry.id   efcb59e95792f2bcf8d198b7d158d48b
#
_cell.length_a   1.000
_cell.length_b   1.000
_cell.length_c   1.000
_cell.angle_alpha   90.00
_cell.angle_beta   90.00
_cell.angle_gamma   90.00
#
_symmetry.space_group_name_H-M   'P 1'
#
loop_
_entity.id
_entity.type
_entity.pdbx_description
1 polymer ?
#
loop_
_entity_poly.entity_id
_entity_poly.type
_entity_poly.pdbx_seq_one_letter_code
_entity_poly.pdbx_strand_id
1 'polypeptide(L)'
;MIPLATLYYLLCYAWQRLPEPAVLQATEAAPFHRPLELLTQMLLHAAGQLLRTGLPLAFINNEQEANQLRGRVELAPTLSRGLLPQGRAVCTFDELSPNQLLHQLLAGTLAALAPHPGLPLALRRQVSQLRRRLPASVQPLAPSAPVFATLRRQRLASAQAFLLHICELIYETSLPAPAEGSRGRFADFRRDERLMARLFEQAVRNFYRREQRHYRVFTETIAWQAEAAHAPDLALLPTMLTDTTLESPSRKIILDTKYYAAALRPRYDQQRLISPHLYQLYAYLQNLRPAPGQALEGILLYPAATAAVDVRYALGGHPVRIVTLDLHQPWPGIAASLLGLIKNEELL
;
A
#
# COMPACT_ATOMS: atom_id res chain seq x y z
N MET A 1 -16.59 -0.33 12.31
CA MET A 1 -15.24 -0.75 11.86
C MET A 1 -15.40 -1.40 10.49
N ILE A 2 -14.55 -1.10 9.50
CA ILE A 2 -14.69 -1.58 8.12
C ILE A 2 -14.71 -3.12 8.07
N PRO A 3 -15.64 -3.74 7.30
CA PRO A 3 -15.65 -5.19 7.08
C PRO A 3 -14.34 -5.67 6.43
N LEU A 4 -13.90 -6.88 6.79
CA LEU A 4 -12.65 -7.42 6.25
C LEU A 4 -12.70 -7.69 4.75
N ALA A 5 -13.88 -8.02 4.21
CA ALA A 5 -14.08 -8.13 2.76
C ALA A 5 -13.83 -6.80 2.05
N THR A 6 -14.38 -5.69 2.56
CA THR A 6 -14.13 -4.35 2.02
C THR A 6 -12.67 -3.97 2.18
N LEU A 7 -12.05 -4.26 3.35
CA LEU A 7 -10.62 -4.03 3.59
C LEU A 7 -9.77 -4.78 2.55
N TYR A 8 -10.11 -6.02 2.21
CA TYR A 8 -9.42 -6.78 1.18
C TYR A 8 -9.43 -6.06 -0.18
N TYR A 9 -10.59 -5.56 -0.61
CA TYR A 9 -10.68 -4.78 -1.85
C TYR A 9 -9.83 -3.51 -1.78
N LEU A 10 -9.91 -2.76 -0.66
CA LEU A 10 -9.10 -1.56 -0.49
C LEU A 10 -7.60 -1.86 -0.60
N LEU A 11 -7.10 -2.93 0.04
CA LEU A 11 -5.71 -3.36 -0.07
C LEU A 11 -5.34 -3.77 -1.49
N CYS A 12 -6.21 -4.51 -2.19
CA CYS A 12 -5.98 -4.91 -3.56
C CYS A 12 -5.86 -3.70 -4.50
N TYR A 13 -6.78 -2.74 -4.41
CA TYR A 13 -6.69 -1.52 -5.22
C TYR A 13 -5.50 -0.65 -4.81
N ALA A 14 -5.25 -0.45 -3.51
CA ALA A 14 -4.10 0.33 -3.04
C ALA A 14 -2.79 -0.21 -3.63
N TRP A 15 -2.64 -1.51 -3.70
CA TRP A 15 -1.43 -2.19 -4.18
C TRP A 15 -1.51 -2.65 -5.65
N GLN A 16 -2.47 -2.13 -6.40
CA GLN A 16 -2.65 -2.36 -7.85
C GLN A 16 -2.74 -3.85 -8.23
N ARG A 17 -3.41 -4.63 -7.39
CA ARG A 17 -3.68 -6.05 -7.62
C ARG A 17 -5.17 -6.30 -7.82
N LEU A 18 -5.51 -7.28 -8.64
CA LEU A 18 -6.91 -7.75 -8.73
C LEU A 18 -7.27 -8.55 -7.48
N PRO A 19 -8.50 -8.36 -6.96
CA PRO A 19 -9.04 -9.28 -5.98
C PRO A 19 -9.11 -10.70 -6.52
N GLU A 20 -8.63 -11.65 -5.74
CA GLU A 20 -8.61 -13.07 -6.13
C GLU A 20 -9.86 -13.78 -5.59
N PRO A 21 -10.65 -14.45 -6.43
CA PRO A 21 -11.89 -15.13 -6.01
C PRO A 21 -11.68 -16.10 -4.85
N ALA A 22 -10.56 -16.82 -4.84
CA ALA A 22 -10.24 -17.78 -3.78
C ALA A 22 -10.08 -17.13 -2.41
N VAL A 23 -9.52 -15.92 -2.33
CA VAL A 23 -9.39 -15.16 -1.06
C VAL A 23 -10.75 -14.63 -0.63
N LEU A 24 -11.57 -14.15 -1.57
CA LEU A 24 -12.95 -13.68 -1.30
C LEU A 24 -13.81 -14.82 -0.75
N GLN A 25 -13.82 -15.97 -1.42
CA GLN A 25 -14.56 -17.16 -0.97
C GLN A 25 -14.09 -17.62 0.42
N ALA A 26 -12.78 -17.59 0.69
CA ALA A 26 -12.26 -17.91 2.01
C ALA A 26 -12.72 -16.92 3.08
N THR A 27 -12.86 -15.63 2.72
CA THR A 27 -13.36 -14.58 3.62
C THR A 27 -14.87 -14.73 3.90
N GLU A 28 -15.63 -15.24 2.92
CA GLU A 28 -17.08 -15.47 3.03
C GLU A 28 -17.39 -16.79 3.76
N ALA A 29 -16.65 -17.87 3.44
CA ALA A 29 -16.88 -19.20 3.99
C ALA A 29 -16.46 -19.36 5.46
N ALA A 30 -15.40 -18.66 5.86
CA ALA A 30 -14.95 -18.60 7.25
C ALA A 30 -14.60 -17.14 7.55
N PRO A 31 -15.55 -16.36 8.10
CA PRO A 31 -15.32 -14.92 8.31
C PRO A 31 -14.09 -14.74 9.20
N PHE A 32 -13.08 -14.10 8.63
CA PHE A 32 -11.93 -13.68 9.40
C PHE A 32 -12.37 -12.68 10.47
N HIS A 33 -11.90 -12.89 11.68
CA HIS A 33 -12.23 -11.99 12.78
C HIS A 33 -11.19 -10.88 12.94
N ARG A 34 -9.99 -11.10 12.45
CA ARG A 34 -8.85 -10.19 12.64
C ARG A 34 -8.15 -9.88 11.31
N PRO A 35 -7.66 -8.66 11.13
CA PRO A 35 -6.89 -8.28 9.93
C PRO A 35 -5.66 -9.16 9.68
N LEU A 36 -5.00 -9.68 10.73
CA LEU A 36 -3.87 -10.59 10.61
C LEU A 36 -4.25 -11.89 9.87
N GLU A 37 -5.45 -12.41 10.10
CA GLU A 37 -5.94 -13.62 9.42
C GLU A 37 -6.10 -13.36 7.92
N LEU A 38 -6.70 -12.20 7.56
CA LEU A 38 -6.83 -11.76 6.17
C LEU A 38 -5.45 -11.59 5.50
N LEU A 39 -4.54 -10.84 6.13
CA LEU A 39 -3.19 -10.63 5.59
C LEU A 39 -2.43 -11.93 5.42
N THR A 40 -2.57 -12.87 6.38
CA THR A 40 -1.95 -14.20 6.30
C THR A 40 -2.52 -14.98 5.12
N GLN A 41 -3.83 -14.95 4.90
CA GLN A 41 -4.45 -15.63 3.76
C GLN A 41 -4.01 -15.03 2.43
N MET A 42 -3.95 -13.69 2.34
CA MET A 42 -3.40 -12.99 1.17
C MET A 42 -1.96 -13.40 0.90
N LEU A 43 -1.12 -13.47 1.93
CA LEU A 43 0.28 -13.91 1.83
C LEU A 43 0.39 -15.34 1.33
N LEU A 44 -0.39 -16.26 1.91
CA LEU A 44 -0.41 -17.67 1.51
C LEU A 44 -0.79 -17.85 0.05
N HIS A 45 -1.81 -17.10 -0.41
CA HIS A 45 -2.25 -17.16 -1.79
C HIS A 45 -1.18 -16.61 -2.75
N ALA A 46 -0.67 -15.40 -2.50
CA ALA A 46 0.32 -14.74 -3.34
C ALA A 46 1.64 -15.51 -3.39
N ALA A 47 2.15 -15.97 -2.25
CA ALA A 47 3.36 -16.77 -2.19
C ALA A 47 3.16 -18.17 -2.80
N GLY A 48 1.97 -18.76 -2.64
CA GLY A 48 1.59 -20.01 -3.31
C GLY A 48 1.56 -19.88 -4.83
N GLN A 49 1.09 -18.76 -5.37
CA GLN A 49 1.17 -18.46 -6.81
C GLN A 49 2.63 -18.34 -7.27
N LEU A 50 3.44 -17.57 -6.54
CA LEU A 50 4.86 -17.39 -6.86
C LEU A 50 5.62 -18.73 -6.88
N LEU A 51 5.35 -19.62 -5.93
CA LEU A 51 5.95 -20.96 -5.91
C LEU A 51 5.47 -21.87 -7.05
N ARG A 52 4.24 -21.70 -7.54
CA ARG A 52 3.73 -22.48 -8.69
C ARG A 52 4.34 -22.01 -10.02
N THR A 53 4.56 -20.70 -10.17
CA THR A 53 5.21 -20.14 -11.38
C THR A 53 6.73 -20.28 -11.36
N GLY A 54 7.31 -20.70 -10.25
CA GLY A 54 8.74 -20.75 -9.99
C GLY A 54 9.24 -19.44 -9.37
N LEU A 55 10.16 -19.56 -8.42
CA LEU A 55 10.82 -18.40 -7.85
C LEU A 55 11.75 -17.76 -8.89
N PRO A 56 11.66 -16.45 -9.13
CA PRO A 56 12.65 -15.77 -9.95
C PRO A 56 14.06 -16.01 -9.44
N LEU A 57 14.99 -16.26 -10.34
CA LEU A 57 16.40 -16.40 -10.02
C LEU A 57 17.13 -15.09 -10.29
N ALA A 58 18.11 -14.77 -9.47
CA ALA A 58 19.07 -13.69 -9.74
C ALA A 58 20.49 -14.20 -9.55
N PHE A 59 21.43 -13.54 -10.24
CA PHE A 59 22.82 -13.75 -9.97
C PHE A 59 23.15 -13.20 -8.57
N ILE A 60 23.65 -14.09 -7.71
CA ILE A 60 24.15 -13.76 -6.37
C ILE A 60 25.64 -14.04 -6.40
N ASN A 61 26.41 -13.06 -5.98
CA ASN A 61 27.83 -13.23 -5.78
C ASN A 61 28.02 -14.13 -4.55
N ASN A 62 28.59 -15.30 -4.79
CA ASN A 62 28.83 -16.31 -3.75
C ASN A 62 30.34 -16.44 -3.51
N GLU A 63 30.76 -16.28 -2.25
CA GLU A 63 32.13 -16.52 -1.82
C GLU A 63 32.20 -17.85 -1.09
N GLN A 64 32.94 -18.80 -1.64
CA GLN A 64 33.02 -20.15 -1.09
C GLN A 64 34.46 -20.70 -1.15
N GLU A 65 34.86 -21.43 -0.09
CA GLU A 65 36.03 -22.25 -0.15
C GLU A 65 35.77 -23.48 -1.02
N ALA A 66 36.58 -23.65 -2.05
CA ALA A 66 36.45 -24.74 -3.01
C ALA A 66 37.81 -25.40 -3.31
N ASN A 67 37.75 -26.69 -3.58
CA ASN A 67 38.88 -27.47 -4.08
C ASN A 67 38.99 -27.44 -5.63
N GLN A 68 37.98 -26.90 -6.29
CA GLN A 68 37.98 -26.61 -7.72
C GLN A 68 37.82 -25.10 -7.91
N LEU A 69 38.72 -24.51 -8.67
CA LEU A 69 38.67 -23.07 -8.96
C LEU A 69 37.44 -22.73 -9.82
N ARG A 70 36.60 -21.81 -9.33
CA ARG A 70 35.42 -21.30 -10.01
C ARG A 70 35.39 -19.78 -9.92
N GLY A 71 35.16 -19.09 -11.02
CA GLY A 71 35.10 -17.64 -11.02
C GLY A 71 36.44 -16.99 -10.67
N ARG A 72 36.43 -16.04 -9.76
CA ARG A 72 37.62 -15.29 -9.31
C ARG A 72 38.15 -15.86 -8.00
N VAL A 73 39.47 -16.09 -7.94
CA VAL A 73 40.14 -16.47 -6.69
C VAL A 73 40.42 -15.24 -5.86
N GLU A 74 39.99 -15.23 -4.62
CA GLU A 74 40.29 -14.20 -3.64
C GLU A 74 41.56 -14.56 -2.90
N LEU A 75 42.68 -13.98 -3.35
CA LEU A 75 44.03 -14.33 -2.83
C LEU A 75 44.21 -14.01 -1.35
N ALA A 76 43.75 -12.84 -0.90
CA ALA A 76 43.93 -12.43 0.48
C ALA A 76 43.31 -13.42 1.48
N PRO A 77 42.01 -13.77 1.42
CA PRO A 77 41.43 -14.77 2.32
C PRO A 77 41.99 -16.17 2.09
N THR A 78 42.36 -16.54 0.87
CA THR A 78 43.00 -17.84 0.56
C THR A 78 44.35 -18.02 1.30
N LEU A 79 45.18 -16.99 1.25
CA LEU A 79 46.51 -17.00 1.91
C LEU A 79 46.39 -16.90 3.43
N SER A 80 45.54 -16.00 3.91
CA SER A 80 45.37 -15.78 5.37
C SER A 80 44.82 -17.03 6.08
N ARG A 81 44.04 -17.87 5.40
CA ARG A 81 43.48 -19.13 5.92
C ARG A 81 44.35 -20.34 5.64
N GLY A 82 45.49 -20.15 4.98
CA GLY A 82 46.43 -21.25 4.67
C GLY A 82 45.82 -22.35 3.79
N LEU A 83 45.01 -22.01 2.80
CA LEU A 83 44.24 -22.98 2.02
C LEU A 83 45.00 -23.62 0.87
N LEU A 84 46.00 -22.90 0.31
CA LEU A 84 46.78 -23.39 -0.84
C LEU A 84 47.48 -24.74 -0.61
N PRO A 85 48.16 -24.96 0.55
CA PRO A 85 48.76 -26.28 0.82
C PRO A 85 47.75 -27.43 0.92
N GLN A 86 46.46 -27.09 1.13
CA GLN A 86 45.35 -28.04 1.20
C GLN A 86 44.66 -28.28 -0.17
N GLY A 87 45.19 -27.65 -1.22
CA GLY A 87 44.55 -27.70 -2.57
C GLY A 87 43.22 -26.96 -2.63
N ARG A 88 42.99 -25.96 -1.77
CA ARG A 88 41.74 -25.17 -1.67
C ARG A 88 42.03 -23.71 -1.88
N ALA A 89 41.00 -22.99 -2.35
CA ALA A 89 41.03 -21.54 -2.48
C ALA A 89 39.65 -20.96 -2.17
N VAL A 90 39.64 -19.69 -1.72
CA VAL A 90 38.39 -18.91 -1.65
C VAL A 90 38.10 -18.39 -3.05
N CYS A 91 36.96 -18.79 -3.62
CA CYS A 91 36.50 -18.40 -4.93
C CYS A 91 35.22 -17.57 -4.83
N THR A 92 35.20 -16.48 -5.58
CA THR A 92 34.02 -15.64 -5.76
C THR A 92 33.45 -15.87 -7.15
N PHE A 93 32.19 -16.25 -7.23
CA PHE A 93 31.50 -16.52 -8.51
C PHE A 93 30.02 -16.16 -8.43
N ASP A 94 29.47 -15.77 -9.58
CA ASP A 94 28.05 -15.50 -9.70
C ASP A 94 27.28 -16.80 -9.91
N GLU A 95 26.26 -17.02 -9.09
CA GLU A 95 25.39 -18.18 -9.17
C GLU A 95 23.93 -17.73 -9.28
N LEU A 96 23.18 -18.38 -10.18
CA LEU A 96 21.74 -18.18 -10.27
C LEU A 96 21.06 -18.82 -9.06
N SER A 97 20.51 -18.00 -8.19
CA SER A 97 19.94 -18.44 -6.93
C SER A 97 18.56 -17.86 -6.68
N PRO A 98 17.64 -18.62 -6.09
CA PRO A 98 16.39 -18.09 -5.57
C PRO A 98 16.56 -17.34 -4.23
N ASN A 99 17.77 -17.33 -3.62
CA ASN A 99 18.05 -16.73 -2.33
C ASN A 99 18.14 -15.19 -2.40
N GLN A 100 17.15 -14.56 -3.05
CA GLN A 100 17.03 -13.11 -3.16
C GLN A 100 16.43 -12.51 -1.89
N LEU A 101 16.70 -11.23 -1.65
CA LEU A 101 16.27 -10.50 -0.46
C LEU A 101 14.73 -10.58 -0.23
N LEU A 102 13.92 -10.50 -1.29
CA LEU A 102 12.47 -10.64 -1.19
C LEU A 102 12.04 -12.05 -0.73
N HIS A 103 12.70 -13.09 -1.24
CA HIS A 103 12.39 -14.47 -0.85
C HIS A 103 12.86 -14.78 0.56
N GLN A 104 14.01 -14.22 0.98
CA GLN A 104 14.50 -14.28 2.36
C GLN A 104 13.51 -13.60 3.32
N LEU A 105 13.01 -12.40 2.95
CA LEU A 105 11.98 -11.68 3.72
C LEU A 105 10.69 -12.51 3.82
N LEU A 106 10.23 -13.10 2.71
CA LEU A 106 9.06 -13.99 2.70
C LEU A 106 9.26 -15.16 3.65
N ALA A 107 10.41 -15.84 3.59
CA ALA A 107 10.73 -16.97 4.47
C ALA A 107 10.76 -16.54 5.95
N GLY A 108 11.32 -15.37 6.26
CA GLY A 108 11.34 -14.78 7.60
C GLY A 108 9.94 -14.42 8.11
N THR A 109 9.10 -13.82 7.26
CA THR A 109 7.70 -13.49 7.59
C THR A 109 6.89 -14.74 7.87
N LEU A 110 7.02 -15.79 7.05
CA LEU A 110 6.36 -17.07 7.29
C LEU A 110 6.87 -17.76 8.57
N ALA A 111 8.17 -17.63 8.87
CA ALA A 111 8.74 -18.15 10.11
C ALA A 111 8.18 -17.46 11.36
N ALA A 112 7.94 -16.14 11.29
CA ALA A 112 7.34 -15.36 12.37
C ALA A 112 5.83 -15.66 12.55
N LEU A 113 5.10 -15.89 11.45
CA LEU A 113 3.66 -16.18 11.48
C LEU A 113 3.34 -17.61 11.94
N ALA A 114 4.20 -18.60 11.66
CA ALA A 114 3.96 -20.00 11.99
C ALA A 114 3.64 -20.26 13.48
N PRO A 115 4.36 -19.69 14.46
CA PRO A 115 4.05 -19.84 15.88
C PRO A 115 3.06 -18.79 16.40
N HIS A 116 2.62 -17.81 15.59
CA HIS A 116 1.92 -16.63 16.08
C HIS A 116 0.58 -16.97 16.76
N PRO A 117 0.39 -16.63 18.08
CA PRO A 117 -0.78 -17.04 18.85
C PRO A 117 -2.09 -16.38 18.38
N GLY A 118 -1.99 -15.24 17.69
CA GLY A 118 -3.14 -14.52 17.12
C GLY A 118 -3.74 -15.18 15.87
N LEU A 119 -3.12 -16.24 15.34
CA LEU A 119 -3.61 -16.98 14.17
C LEU A 119 -4.29 -18.30 14.59
N PRO A 120 -5.43 -18.66 13.97
CA PRO A 120 -6.04 -19.97 14.10
C PRO A 120 -5.05 -21.09 13.74
N LEU A 121 -5.21 -22.25 14.39
CA LEU A 121 -4.33 -23.39 14.16
C LEU A 121 -4.28 -23.84 12.69
N ALA A 122 -5.42 -23.76 12.00
CA ALA A 122 -5.51 -24.09 10.58
C ALA A 122 -4.59 -23.19 9.73
N LEU A 123 -4.62 -21.87 9.95
CA LEU A 123 -3.74 -20.92 9.23
C LEU A 123 -2.27 -21.15 9.59
N ARG A 124 -1.94 -21.37 10.85
CA ARG A 124 -0.56 -21.70 11.27
C ARG A 124 -0.01 -22.95 10.57
N ARG A 125 -0.86 -23.98 10.40
CA ARG A 125 -0.50 -25.19 9.66
C ARG A 125 -0.25 -24.90 8.19
N GLN A 126 -1.11 -24.10 7.53
CA GLN A 126 -0.92 -23.66 6.13
C GLN A 126 0.36 -22.85 5.95
N VAL A 127 0.64 -21.90 6.85
CA VAL A 127 1.90 -21.14 6.86
C VAL A 127 3.11 -22.08 6.97
N SER A 128 3.06 -23.07 7.89
CA SER A 128 4.14 -24.03 8.07
C SER A 128 4.32 -24.95 6.84
N GLN A 129 3.23 -25.32 6.18
CA GLN A 129 3.27 -26.11 4.94
C GLN A 129 3.89 -25.30 3.80
N LEU A 130 3.48 -24.05 3.62
CA LEU A 130 4.03 -23.19 2.58
C LEU A 130 5.53 -22.93 2.80
N ARG A 131 5.93 -22.66 4.05
CA ARG A 131 7.34 -22.47 4.43
C ARG A 131 8.21 -23.67 4.02
N ARG A 132 7.73 -24.92 4.22
CA ARG A 132 8.46 -26.12 3.82
C ARG A 132 8.60 -26.32 2.31
N ARG A 133 7.78 -25.62 1.52
CA ARG A 133 7.87 -25.63 0.04
C ARG A 133 8.89 -24.65 -0.52
N LEU A 134 9.39 -23.73 0.29
CA LEU A 134 10.48 -22.86 -0.11
C LEU A 134 11.77 -23.69 -0.28
N PRO A 135 12.59 -23.40 -1.30
CA PRO A 135 13.88 -24.05 -1.46
C PRO A 135 14.74 -23.89 -0.22
N ALA A 136 15.49 -24.93 0.16
CA ALA A 136 16.38 -24.92 1.32
C ALA A 136 17.50 -23.87 1.20
N SER A 137 17.83 -23.45 -0.02
CA SER A 137 18.78 -22.38 -0.29
C SER A 137 18.27 -20.99 0.12
N VAL A 138 16.96 -20.79 0.27
CA VAL A 138 16.38 -19.50 0.70
C VAL A 138 16.51 -19.37 2.21
N GLN A 139 17.44 -18.55 2.65
CA GLN A 139 17.70 -18.31 4.08
C GLN A 139 16.67 -17.33 4.65
N PRO A 140 15.99 -17.66 5.76
CA PRO A 140 15.04 -16.74 6.39
C PRO A 140 15.73 -15.49 6.93
N LEU A 141 15.25 -14.31 6.54
CA LEU A 141 15.68 -13.03 7.05
C LEU A 141 14.54 -12.39 7.87
N ALA A 142 14.83 -12.00 9.10
CA ALA A 142 13.83 -11.34 9.94
C ALA A 142 13.38 -10.01 9.31
N PRO A 143 12.05 -9.76 9.22
CA PRO A 143 11.52 -8.48 8.73
C PRO A 143 12.07 -7.30 9.54
N SER A 144 12.52 -6.25 8.85
CA SER A 144 13.03 -5.03 9.49
C SER A 144 12.92 -3.83 8.55
N ALA A 145 12.83 -2.62 9.11
CA ALA A 145 12.69 -1.39 8.34
C ALA A 145 13.78 -1.19 7.26
N PRO A 146 15.09 -1.48 7.52
CA PRO A 146 16.13 -1.40 6.48
C PRO A 146 15.90 -2.37 5.31
N VAL A 147 15.43 -3.58 5.58
CA VAL A 147 15.13 -4.58 4.53
C VAL A 147 14.03 -4.07 3.61
N PHE A 148 12.94 -3.55 4.17
CA PHE A 148 11.86 -2.94 3.39
C PHE A 148 12.33 -1.73 2.59
N ALA A 149 13.15 -0.84 3.19
CA ALA A 149 13.70 0.32 2.50
C ALA A 149 14.56 -0.08 1.29
N THR A 150 15.35 -1.15 1.41
CA THR A 150 16.18 -1.70 0.33
C THR A 150 15.31 -2.26 -0.79
N LEU A 151 14.30 -3.07 -0.45
CA LEU A 151 13.41 -3.69 -1.44
C LEU A 151 12.55 -2.66 -2.18
N ARG A 152 12.11 -1.58 -1.53
CA ARG A 152 11.36 -0.49 -2.18
C ARG A 152 12.15 0.26 -3.26
N ARG A 153 13.49 0.22 -3.21
CA ARG A 153 14.36 0.81 -4.25
C ARG A 153 14.54 -0.10 -5.47
N GLN A 154 14.16 -1.36 -5.37
CA GLN A 154 14.29 -2.32 -6.46
C GLN A 154 13.09 -2.23 -7.41
N ARG A 155 13.33 -2.54 -8.69
CA ARG A 155 12.25 -2.73 -9.66
C ARG A 155 11.66 -4.12 -9.47
N LEU A 156 10.56 -4.20 -8.73
CA LEU A 156 9.84 -5.44 -8.49
C LEU A 156 8.71 -5.61 -9.52
N ALA A 157 8.49 -6.85 -9.97
CA ALA A 157 7.28 -7.19 -10.70
C ALA A 157 6.02 -6.98 -9.80
N SER A 158 4.86 -6.72 -10.40
CA SER A 158 3.62 -6.44 -9.66
C SER A 158 3.30 -7.49 -8.57
N ALA A 159 3.49 -8.79 -8.87
CA ALA A 159 3.29 -9.86 -7.90
C ALA A 159 4.27 -9.81 -6.72
N GLN A 160 5.53 -9.45 -7.00
CA GLN A 160 6.58 -9.30 -5.98
C GLN A 160 6.34 -8.04 -5.10
N ALA A 161 5.94 -6.94 -5.73
CA ALA A 161 5.58 -5.71 -5.01
C ALA A 161 4.38 -5.95 -4.08
N PHE A 162 3.38 -6.70 -4.52
CA PHE A 162 2.23 -7.07 -3.70
C PHE A 162 2.65 -7.91 -2.49
N LEU A 163 3.51 -8.91 -2.68
CA LEU A 163 4.09 -9.69 -1.58
C LEU A 163 4.85 -8.82 -0.58
N LEU A 164 5.66 -7.88 -1.08
CA LEU A 164 6.40 -6.94 -0.24
C LEU A 164 5.45 -6.12 0.64
N HIS A 165 4.39 -5.54 0.06
CA HIS A 165 3.41 -4.75 0.80
C HIS A 165 2.69 -5.56 1.88
N ILE A 166 2.33 -6.81 1.60
CA ILE A 166 1.72 -7.69 2.62
C ILE A 166 2.71 -7.95 3.76
N CYS A 167 3.95 -8.31 3.44
CA CYS A 167 4.99 -8.56 4.47
C CYS A 167 5.26 -7.30 5.31
N GLU A 168 5.31 -6.13 4.69
CA GLU A 168 5.52 -4.85 5.35
C GLU A 168 4.37 -4.51 6.28
N LEU A 169 3.11 -4.67 5.83
CA LEU A 169 1.94 -4.40 6.65
C LEU A 169 1.85 -5.38 7.84
N ILE A 170 2.18 -6.66 7.65
CA ILE A 170 2.28 -7.62 8.74
C ILE A 170 3.35 -7.18 9.75
N TYR A 171 4.51 -6.74 9.29
CA TYR A 171 5.60 -6.26 10.14
C TYR A 171 5.21 -5.00 10.93
N GLU A 172 4.69 -3.96 10.26
CA GLU A 172 4.29 -2.70 10.89
C GLU A 172 3.22 -2.92 11.98
N THR A 173 2.30 -3.84 11.75
CA THR A 173 1.21 -4.13 12.68
C THR A 173 1.58 -5.14 13.78
N SER A 174 2.71 -5.82 13.65
CA SER A 174 3.26 -6.74 14.66
C SER A 174 4.22 -6.06 15.64
N LEU A 175 4.60 -4.80 15.38
CA LEU A 175 5.44 -4.04 16.30
C LEU A 175 4.65 -3.70 17.58
N PRO A 176 5.26 -3.84 18.78
CA PRO A 176 4.61 -3.39 20.01
C PRO A 176 4.40 -1.87 19.95
N ALA A 177 3.17 -1.41 20.27
CA ALA A 177 2.91 0.01 20.45
C ALA A 177 3.79 0.56 21.58
N PRO A 178 4.35 1.78 21.47
CA PRO A 178 5.29 2.33 22.44
C PRO A 178 4.77 2.45 23.88
N ALA A 179 3.47 2.30 24.10
CA ALA A 179 2.81 2.66 25.37
C ALA A 179 2.37 1.49 26.26
N GLU A 180 2.45 0.23 25.83
CA GLU A 180 2.02 -0.87 26.69
C GLU A 180 2.94 -2.08 26.57
N GLY A 181 3.51 -2.51 27.68
CA GLY A 181 4.42 -3.66 27.83
C GLY A 181 3.85 -5.03 27.45
N SER A 182 3.05 -5.11 26.39
CA SER A 182 2.44 -6.33 25.90
C SER A 182 3.28 -6.91 24.74
N ARG A 183 4.08 -7.90 25.06
CA ARG A 183 4.78 -8.73 24.09
C ARG A 183 3.80 -9.30 23.04
N GLY A 184 3.97 -8.92 21.77
CA GLY A 184 3.45 -9.70 20.64
C GLY A 184 1.96 -9.61 20.35
N ARG A 185 1.24 -8.56 20.74
CA ARG A 185 -0.13 -8.32 20.26
C ARG A 185 -0.10 -7.62 18.91
N PHE A 186 -0.67 -8.27 17.91
CA PHE A 186 -0.97 -7.66 16.62
C PHE A 186 -1.96 -6.51 16.82
N ALA A 187 -1.55 -5.29 16.50
CA ALA A 187 -2.43 -4.13 16.56
C ALA A 187 -3.42 -4.18 15.38
N ASP A 188 -4.70 -3.97 15.65
CA ASP A 188 -5.69 -3.83 14.57
C ASP A 188 -5.46 -2.50 13.85
N PHE A 189 -4.76 -2.55 12.74
CA PHE A 189 -4.36 -1.37 11.97
C PHE A 189 -5.53 -0.59 11.39
N ARG A 190 -6.75 -1.12 11.40
CA ARG A 190 -7.95 -0.35 11.05
C ARG A 190 -8.20 0.82 12.00
N ARG A 191 -7.53 0.82 13.16
CA ARG A 191 -7.53 1.93 14.13
C ARG A 191 -6.41 2.95 13.88
N ASP A 192 -5.45 2.64 13.06
CA ASP A 192 -4.40 3.58 12.67
C ASP A 192 -4.93 4.48 11.55
N GLU A 193 -5.37 5.68 11.94
CA GLU A 193 -5.95 6.65 11.00
C GLU A 193 -4.98 7.04 9.88
N ARG A 194 -3.66 7.14 10.18
CA ARG A 194 -2.66 7.54 9.18
C ARG A 194 -2.44 6.46 8.15
N LEU A 195 -2.34 5.21 8.60
CA LEU A 195 -2.18 4.07 7.71
C LEU A 195 -3.42 3.89 6.84
N MET A 196 -4.61 3.93 7.46
CA MET A 196 -5.87 3.80 6.75
C MET A 196 -6.12 4.96 5.77
N ALA A 197 -5.71 6.19 6.11
CA ALA A 197 -5.79 7.33 5.19
C ALA A 197 -4.96 7.09 3.92
N ARG A 198 -3.70 6.65 4.07
CA ARG A 198 -2.84 6.31 2.92
C ARG A 198 -3.42 5.17 2.07
N LEU A 199 -3.94 4.12 2.71
CA LEU A 199 -4.54 2.99 2.01
C LEU A 199 -5.81 3.40 1.26
N PHE A 200 -6.67 4.20 1.88
CA PHE A 200 -7.91 4.68 1.29
C PHE A 200 -7.64 5.60 0.09
N GLU A 201 -6.73 6.57 0.23
CA GLU A 201 -6.28 7.44 -0.86
C GLU A 201 -5.78 6.63 -2.06
N GLN A 202 -4.83 5.70 -1.81
CA GLN A 202 -4.27 4.87 -2.86
C GLN A 202 -5.32 3.96 -3.51
N ALA A 203 -6.22 3.39 -2.70
CA ALA A 203 -7.30 2.54 -3.20
C ALA A 203 -8.24 3.30 -4.11
N VAL A 204 -8.72 4.47 -3.71
CA VAL A 204 -9.61 5.33 -4.50
C VAL A 204 -8.95 5.77 -5.80
N ARG A 205 -7.71 6.27 -5.74
CA ARG A 205 -6.96 6.66 -6.93
C ARG A 205 -6.78 5.51 -7.92
N ASN A 206 -6.35 4.35 -7.45
CA ASN A 206 -6.09 3.19 -8.31
C ASN A 206 -7.41 2.53 -8.77
N PHE A 207 -8.48 2.63 -7.99
CA PHE A 207 -9.83 2.28 -8.43
C PHE A 207 -10.20 3.06 -9.70
N TYR A 208 -10.11 4.38 -9.67
CA TYR A 208 -10.42 5.19 -10.85
C TYR A 208 -9.47 4.95 -12.02
N ARG A 209 -8.18 4.70 -11.77
CA ARG A 209 -7.23 4.32 -12.84
C ARG A 209 -7.64 3.08 -13.59
N ARG A 210 -8.35 2.17 -12.92
CA ARG A 210 -8.70 0.86 -13.43
C ARG A 210 -10.12 0.75 -13.95
N GLU A 211 -11.09 1.25 -13.21
CA GLU A 211 -12.50 0.96 -13.41
C GLU A 211 -13.20 1.96 -14.35
N GLN A 212 -12.52 3.00 -14.79
CA GLN A 212 -13.01 3.94 -15.78
C GLN A 212 -11.93 4.27 -16.83
N ARG A 213 -12.33 4.80 -17.98
CA ARG A 213 -11.43 5.14 -19.10
C ARG A 213 -11.62 6.55 -19.65
N HIS A 214 -12.58 7.27 -19.12
CA HIS A 214 -12.93 8.60 -19.59
C HIS A 214 -11.93 9.67 -19.10
N TYR A 215 -11.44 9.51 -17.88
CA TYR A 215 -10.51 10.45 -17.26
C TYR A 215 -9.09 9.87 -17.19
N ARG A 216 -8.09 10.70 -17.44
CA ARG A 216 -6.71 10.46 -17.02
C ARG A 216 -6.64 10.65 -15.50
N VAL A 217 -6.06 9.69 -14.78
CA VAL A 217 -6.01 9.70 -13.30
C VAL A 217 -4.57 9.75 -12.82
N PHE A 218 -4.23 10.80 -12.08
CA PHE A 218 -2.86 11.04 -11.59
C PHE A 218 -2.87 11.86 -10.29
N THR A 219 -1.70 12.08 -9.71
CA THR A 219 -1.46 13.08 -8.66
C THR A 219 -0.84 14.30 -9.32
N GLU A 220 -1.22 15.50 -8.91
CA GLU A 220 -0.76 16.74 -9.49
C GLU A 220 -0.09 17.61 -8.43
N THR A 221 1.09 18.11 -8.77
CA THR A 221 1.74 19.15 -7.98
C THR A 221 1.23 20.50 -8.44
N ILE A 222 0.65 21.27 -7.54
CA ILE A 222 0.07 22.59 -7.81
C ILE A 222 1.06 23.63 -7.31
N ALA A 223 1.46 24.54 -8.19
CA ALA A 223 2.25 25.69 -7.82
C ALA A 223 1.37 26.78 -7.18
N TRP A 224 1.89 27.46 -6.17
CA TRP A 224 1.24 28.64 -5.62
C TRP A 224 1.20 29.77 -6.66
N GLN A 225 0.04 30.38 -6.81
CA GLN A 225 -0.08 31.63 -7.53
C GLN A 225 0.29 32.79 -6.58
N ALA A 226 1.58 32.91 -6.31
CA ALA A 226 2.10 33.89 -5.35
C ALA A 226 3.27 34.65 -5.95
N GLU A 227 3.39 35.91 -5.53
CA GLU A 227 4.54 36.78 -5.80
C GLU A 227 5.28 37.00 -4.48
N ALA A 228 6.61 37.04 -4.52
CA ALA A 228 7.44 37.37 -3.37
C ALA A 228 8.34 38.58 -3.69
N ALA A 229 8.63 39.39 -2.69
CA ALA A 229 9.56 40.50 -2.81
C ALA A 229 10.97 40.06 -3.24
N HIS A 230 11.36 38.83 -2.76
CA HIS A 230 12.59 38.16 -3.19
C HIS A 230 12.21 36.80 -3.79
N ALA A 231 12.58 36.57 -5.05
CA ALA A 231 12.23 35.34 -5.77
C ALA A 231 12.61 34.04 -5.03
N PRO A 232 13.75 33.92 -4.31
CA PRO A 232 14.09 32.74 -3.53
C PRO A 232 13.08 32.38 -2.43
N ASP A 233 12.32 33.35 -1.91
CA ASP A 233 11.34 33.12 -0.83
C ASP A 233 10.16 32.24 -1.30
N LEU A 234 9.88 32.19 -2.60
CA LEU A 234 8.86 31.29 -3.16
C LEU A 234 9.17 29.81 -2.91
N ALA A 235 10.46 29.46 -2.78
CA ALA A 235 10.88 28.10 -2.46
C ALA A 235 10.52 27.67 -1.02
N LEU A 236 10.19 28.60 -0.14
CA LEU A 236 9.73 28.32 1.23
C LEU A 236 8.25 27.95 1.28
N LEU A 237 7.48 28.17 0.21
CA LEU A 237 6.09 27.76 0.17
C LEU A 237 5.95 26.25 0.17
N PRO A 238 5.01 25.70 0.95
CA PRO A 238 4.78 24.27 1.00
C PRO A 238 4.28 23.74 -0.34
N THR A 239 4.70 22.55 -0.72
CA THR A 239 4.20 21.89 -1.93
C THR A 239 2.74 21.51 -1.78
N MET A 240 1.89 21.92 -2.73
CA MET A 240 0.52 21.42 -2.85
C MET A 240 0.51 20.21 -3.77
N LEU A 241 0.09 19.05 -3.24
CA LEU A 241 -0.02 17.80 -3.98
C LEU A 241 -1.44 17.25 -3.81
N THR A 242 -2.10 16.96 -4.94
CA THR A 242 -3.45 16.38 -4.91
C THR A 242 -3.41 14.88 -4.57
N ASP A 243 -4.41 14.36 -3.87
CA ASP A 243 -4.59 12.93 -3.68
C ASP A 243 -4.90 12.26 -5.03
N THR A 244 -5.89 12.78 -5.73
CA THR A 244 -6.33 12.26 -7.03
C THR A 244 -6.84 13.39 -7.90
N THR A 245 -6.25 13.54 -9.09
CA THR A 245 -6.76 14.40 -10.16
C THR A 245 -7.33 13.50 -11.26
N LEU A 246 -8.58 13.77 -11.65
CA LEU A 246 -9.23 13.13 -12.79
C LEU A 246 -9.41 14.22 -13.88
N GLU A 247 -8.87 14.00 -15.05
CA GLU A 247 -8.84 15.00 -16.11
C GLU A 247 -9.34 14.45 -17.45
N SER A 248 -10.26 15.16 -18.05
CA SER A 248 -10.72 15.01 -19.43
C SER A 248 -10.61 16.35 -20.17
N PRO A 249 -10.80 16.41 -21.49
CA PRO A 249 -10.75 17.68 -22.23
C PRO A 249 -11.73 18.72 -21.72
N SER A 250 -12.90 18.31 -21.22
CA SER A 250 -13.96 19.22 -20.78
C SER A 250 -14.07 19.39 -19.26
N ARG A 251 -13.43 18.51 -18.47
CA ARG A 251 -13.66 18.48 -17.02
C ARG A 251 -12.41 18.05 -16.26
N LYS A 252 -12.08 18.76 -15.20
CA LYS A 252 -11.00 18.43 -14.26
C LYS A 252 -11.57 18.36 -12.85
N ILE A 253 -11.39 17.23 -12.18
CA ILE A 253 -11.91 16.98 -10.83
C ILE A 253 -10.73 16.77 -9.89
N ILE A 254 -10.67 17.54 -8.82
CA ILE A 254 -9.75 17.34 -7.71
C ILE A 254 -10.49 16.57 -6.62
N LEU A 255 -10.17 15.30 -6.47
CA LEU A 255 -10.75 14.44 -5.44
C LEU A 255 -9.73 14.26 -4.32
N ASP A 256 -10.09 14.79 -3.16
CA ASP A 256 -9.31 14.73 -1.94
C ASP A 256 -9.98 13.77 -0.95
N THR A 257 -9.27 12.76 -0.50
CA THR A 257 -9.77 11.70 0.36
C THR A 257 -9.40 11.96 1.80
N LYS A 258 -10.35 11.83 2.69
CA LYS A 258 -10.13 12.05 4.14
C LYS A 258 -10.62 10.85 4.93
N TYR A 259 -9.71 10.12 5.55
CA TYR A 259 -10.05 8.98 6.39
C TYR A 259 -10.18 9.42 7.85
N TYR A 260 -11.38 9.83 8.22
CA TYR A 260 -11.73 10.23 9.59
C TYR A 260 -13.01 9.53 10.04
N ALA A 261 -13.14 9.32 11.34
CA ALA A 261 -14.32 8.68 11.93
C ALA A 261 -15.64 9.43 11.64
N ALA A 262 -15.58 10.74 11.35
CA ALA A 262 -16.74 11.52 10.96
C ALA A 262 -16.33 12.67 10.01
N ALA A 263 -17.14 12.89 8.96
CA ALA A 263 -17.02 14.05 8.06
C ALA A 263 -17.44 15.36 8.75
N LEU A 264 -18.30 15.23 9.75
CA LEU A 264 -18.84 16.34 10.56
C LEU A 264 -18.29 16.28 11.97
N ARG A 265 -18.00 17.44 12.55
CA ARG A 265 -17.64 17.58 13.97
C ARG A 265 -18.68 18.43 14.69
N PRO A 266 -19.06 18.07 15.92
CA PRO A 266 -19.92 18.92 16.73
C PRO A 266 -19.17 20.23 17.04
N ARG A 267 -19.82 21.34 16.81
CA ARG A 267 -19.36 22.67 17.19
C ARG A 267 -20.55 23.45 17.75
N TYR A 268 -20.58 23.62 19.07
CA TYR A 268 -21.76 24.05 19.79
C TYR A 268 -22.93 23.08 19.49
N ASP A 269 -24.12 23.56 19.24
CA ASP A 269 -25.30 22.74 18.95
C ASP A 269 -25.46 22.32 17.47
N GLN A 270 -24.42 22.49 16.65
CA GLN A 270 -24.47 22.21 15.21
C GLN A 270 -23.36 21.25 14.76
N GLN A 271 -23.69 20.41 13.79
CA GLN A 271 -22.70 19.60 13.07
C GLN A 271 -22.08 20.45 11.95
N ARG A 272 -20.74 20.56 11.92
CA ARG A 272 -20.03 21.33 10.91
C ARG A 272 -18.95 20.51 10.23
N LEU A 273 -18.69 20.85 8.96
CA LEU A 273 -17.59 20.32 8.18
C LEU A 273 -16.24 20.70 8.79
N ILE A 274 -15.23 19.87 8.54
CA ILE A 274 -13.87 20.09 9.07
C ILE A 274 -13.17 21.16 8.24
N SER A 275 -13.02 22.35 8.79
CA SER A 275 -12.51 23.53 8.09
C SER A 275 -11.13 23.33 7.41
N PRO A 276 -10.10 22.72 8.01
CA PRO A 276 -8.84 22.49 7.36
C PRO A 276 -8.94 21.71 6.04
N HIS A 277 -9.88 20.76 5.93
CA HIS A 277 -10.07 19.98 4.70
C HIS A 277 -10.67 20.84 3.58
N LEU A 278 -11.63 21.72 3.93
CA LEU A 278 -12.18 22.71 3.00
C LEU A 278 -11.12 23.70 2.54
N TYR A 279 -10.28 24.20 3.46
CA TYR A 279 -9.22 25.13 3.11
C TYR A 279 -8.19 24.51 2.17
N GLN A 280 -7.85 23.26 2.38
CA GLN A 280 -6.94 22.52 1.51
C GLN A 280 -7.51 22.40 0.09
N LEU A 281 -8.74 21.89 -0.04
CA LEU A 281 -9.39 21.77 -1.35
C LEU A 281 -9.58 23.13 -2.02
N TYR A 282 -10.00 24.15 -1.26
CA TYR A 282 -10.14 25.51 -1.76
C TYR A 282 -8.81 26.07 -2.28
N ALA A 283 -7.70 25.87 -1.54
CA ALA A 283 -6.38 26.28 -1.99
C ALA A 283 -6.00 25.59 -3.31
N TYR A 284 -6.29 24.31 -3.46
CA TYR A 284 -6.04 23.60 -4.72
C TYR A 284 -6.82 24.21 -5.88
N LEU A 285 -8.12 24.43 -5.72
CA LEU A 285 -8.98 24.98 -6.78
C LEU A 285 -8.58 26.40 -7.17
N GLN A 286 -8.19 27.25 -6.22
CA GLN A 286 -7.80 28.63 -6.49
C GLN A 286 -6.42 28.76 -7.15
N ASN A 287 -5.53 27.80 -6.97
CA ASN A 287 -4.19 27.80 -7.55
C ASN A 287 -4.09 27.00 -8.86
N LEU A 288 -5.13 26.24 -9.23
CA LEU A 288 -5.19 25.54 -10.51
C LEU A 288 -5.74 26.45 -11.61
N ARG A 289 -5.18 26.29 -12.81
CA ARG A 289 -5.69 26.93 -14.04
C ARG A 289 -6.12 25.83 -15.00
N PRO A 290 -7.44 25.53 -15.11
CA PRO A 290 -7.92 24.59 -16.09
C PRO A 290 -7.68 25.11 -17.52
N ALA A 291 -7.69 24.20 -18.49
CA ALA A 291 -7.63 24.57 -19.89
C ALA A 291 -8.88 25.41 -20.29
N PRO A 292 -8.80 26.24 -21.34
CA PRO A 292 -9.96 26.97 -21.82
C PRO A 292 -11.14 26.04 -22.12
N GLY A 293 -12.30 26.34 -21.53
CA GLY A 293 -13.51 25.52 -21.67
C GLY A 293 -13.57 24.27 -20.78
N GLN A 294 -12.53 24.01 -19.97
CA GLN A 294 -12.52 22.90 -19.01
C GLN A 294 -13.11 23.34 -17.67
N ALA A 295 -14.15 22.66 -17.21
CA ALA A 295 -14.71 22.86 -15.86
C ALA A 295 -13.77 22.31 -14.80
N LEU A 296 -13.53 23.08 -13.72
CA LEU A 296 -12.74 22.68 -12.56
C LEU A 296 -13.65 22.47 -11.34
N GLU A 297 -13.58 21.30 -10.74
CA GLU A 297 -14.45 20.87 -9.65
C GLU A 297 -13.64 20.23 -8.51
N GLY A 298 -14.20 20.29 -7.29
CA GLY A 298 -13.64 19.66 -6.10
C GLY A 298 -14.54 18.62 -5.47
N ILE A 299 -13.99 17.50 -5.04
CA ILE A 299 -14.70 16.48 -4.26
C ILE A 299 -13.92 16.20 -2.98
N LEU A 300 -14.59 16.34 -1.81
CA LEU A 300 -14.11 15.79 -0.53
C LEU A 300 -14.82 14.47 -0.29
N LEU A 301 -14.06 13.38 -0.23
CA LEU A 301 -14.57 12.04 -0.02
C LEU A 301 -14.18 11.49 1.35
N TYR A 302 -15.17 11.15 2.17
CA TYR A 302 -14.98 10.57 3.49
C TYR A 302 -15.58 9.16 3.55
N PRO A 303 -15.05 8.22 4.36
CA PRO A 303 -15.80 7.04 4.73
C PRO A 303 -16.99 7.43 5.60
N ALA A 304 -18.17 6.85 5.35
CA ALA A 304 -19.32 7.02 6.22
C ALA A 304 -19.13 6.22 7.51
N ALA A 305 -19.08 6.90 8.64
CA ALA A 305 -18.98 6.26 9.96
C ALA A 305 -20.29 6.33 10.74
N THR A 306 -21.04 7.45 10.66
CA THR A 306 -22.23 7.70 11.47
C THR A 306 -23.40 8.32 10.69
N ALA A 307 -23.14 9.18 9.72
CA ALA A 307 -24.17 9.85 8.93
C ALA A 307 -23.77 9.90 7.46
N ALA A 308 -24.74 9.68 6.58
CA ALA A 308 -24.55 9.94 5.16
C ALA A 308 -24.56 11.47 4.93
N VAL A 309 -23.53 11.97 4.25
CA VAL A 309 -23.40 13.35 3.82
C VAL A 309 -23.27 13.36 2.31
N ASP A 310 -24.05 14.14 1.63
CA ASP A 310 -23.89 14.46 0.21
C ASP A 310 -24.40 15.90 0.01
N VAL A 311 -23.49 16.84 0.03
CA VAL A 311 -23.78 18.27 -0.05
C VAL A 311 -22.93 18.94 -1.12
N ARG A 312 -23.50 19.95 -1.77
CA ARG A 312 -22.89 20.66 -2.88
C ARG A 312 -22.82 22.15 -2.58
N TYR A 313 -21.72 22.75 -2.95
CA TYR A 313 -21.44 24.18 -2.78
C TYR A 313 -20.79 24.76 -4.04
N ALA A 314 -20.87 26.06 -4.20
CA ALA A 314 -19.99 26.82 -5.06
C ALA A 314 -18.98 27.56 -4.16
N LEU A 315 -17.72 27.19 -4.21
CA LEU A 315 -16.66 27.81 -3.41
C LEU A 315 -15.65 28.49 -4.32
N GLY A 316 -15.54 29.81 -4.22
CA GLY A 316 -14.63 30.61 -5.05
C GLY A 316 -14.90 30.47 -6.56
N GLY A 317 -16.15 30.26 -6.95
CA GLY A 317 -16.55 30.07 -8.35
C GLY A 317 -16.45 28.62 -8.86
N HIS A 318 -16.00 27.69 -8.03
CA HIS A 318 -15.87 26.27 -8.40
C HIS A 318 -16.92 25.40 -7.71
N PRO A 319 -17.55 24.45 -8.43
CA PRO A 319 -18.41 23.45 -7.82
C PRO A 319 -17.61 22.55 -6.86
N VAL A 320 -18.13 22.33 -5.66
CA VAL A 320 -17.54 21.47 -4.65
C VAL A 320 -18.59 20.52 -4.09
N ARG A 321 -18.32 19.22 -4.13
CA ARG A 321 -19.16 18.19 -3.53
C ARG A 321 -18.46 17.58 -2.31
N ILE A 322 -19.17 17.44 -1.21
CA ILE A 322 -18.68 16.77 0.00
C ILE A 322 -19.56 15.58 0.24
N VAL A 323 -18.95 14.40 0.20
CA VAL A 323 -19.69 13.15 0.19
C VAL A 323 -19.06 12.10 1.08
N THR A 324 -19.89 11.27 1.69
CA THR A 324 -19.46 10.09 2.45
C THR A 324 -19.74 8.83 1.66
N LEU A 325 -18.81 7.88 1.72
CA LEU A 325 -18.87 6.56 1.12
C LEU A 325 -19.10 5.50 2.20
N ASP A 326 -20.25 4.81 2.15
CA ASP A 326 -20.50 3.70 3.06
C ASP A 326 -19.64 2.48 2.69
N LEU A 327 -18.65 2.21 3.53
CA LEU A 327 -17.74 1.07 3.39
C LEU A 327 -18.27 -0.24 4.00
N HIS A 328 -19.49 -0.24 4.56
CA HIS A 328 -20.13 -1.44 5.11
C HIS A 328 -20.99 -2.19 4.08
N GLN A 329 -21.35 -1.54 2.99
CA GLN A 329 -22.06 -2.18 1.90
C GLN A 329 -21.18 -3.16 1.12
N PRO A 330 -21.76 -4.11 0.37
CA PRO A 330 -21.02 -4.99 -0.54
C PRO A 330 -20.21 -4.19 -1.58
N TRP A 331 -19.05 -4.72 -1.98
CA TRP A 331 -18.13 -4.04 -2.89
C TRP A 331 -18.76 -3.51 -4.19
N PRO A 332 -19.69 -4.25 -4.88
CA PRO A 332 -20.34 -3.70 -6.08
C PRO A 332 -21.08 -2.39 -5.81
N GLY A 333 -21.68 -2.22 -4.63
CA GLY A 333 -22.33 -0.97 -4.23
C GLY A 333 -21.32 0.15 -4.00
N ILE A 334 -20.18 -0.15 -3.34
CA ILE A 334 -19.07 0.80 -3.16
C ILE A 334 -18.54 1.25 -4.52
N ALA A 335 -18.29 0.31 -5.43
CA ALA A 335 -17.81 0.59 -6.78
C ALA A 335 -18.79 1.45 -7.57
N ALA A 336 -20.09 1.13 -7.51
CA ALA A 336 -21.14 1.92 -8.16
C ALA A 336 -21.20 3.35 -7.60
N SER A 337 -21.09 3.52 -6.27
CA SER A 337 -21.06 4.81 -5.61
C SER A 337 -19.84 5.63 -6.07
N LEU A 338 -18.64 5.06 -6.06
CA LEU A 338 -17.42 5.73 -6.54
C LEU A 338 -17.56 6.16 -8.01
N LEU A 339 -18.03 5.28 -8.90
CA LEU A 339 -18.24 5.63 -10.30
C LEU A 339 -19.32 6.70 -10.47
N GLY A 340 -20.34 6.72 -9.61
CA GLY A 340 -21.38 7.73 -9.57
C GLY A 340 -20.86 9.14 -9.27
N LEU A 341 -19.78 9.28 -8.46
CA LEU A 341 -19.23 10.59 -8.12
C LEU A 341 -18.68 11.35 -9.32
N ILE A 342 -18.20 10.66 -10.34
CA ILE A 342 -17.55 11.25 -11.51
C ILE A 342 -18.46 11.31 -12.75
N LYS A 343 -19.69 10.78 -12.67
CA LYS A 343 -20.66 10.94 -13.75
C LYS A 343 -21.07 12.40 -13.90
N ASN A 344 -21.36 12.81 -15.14
CA ASN A 344 -21.91 14.14 -15.42
C ASN A 344 -23.33 14.22 -14.83
N GLU A 345 -23.44 14.68 -13.61
CA GLU A 345 -24.68 15.24 -13.10
C GLU A 345 -24.50 16.76 -13.22
N GLU A 346 -25.49 17.48 -13.76
CA GLU A 346 -25.50 18.94 -13.77
C GLU A 346 -25.28 19.43 -12.34
N LEU A 347 -24.08 19.97 -12.10
CA LEU A 347 -23.70 20.56 -10.83
C LEU A 347 -24.25 22.00 -10.83
N LEU A 348 -25.38 22.24 -10.10
CA LEU A 348 -26.02 23.55 -9.80
C LEU A 348 -26.04 24.56 -10.95
#